data_b9ede8fd261e90c05b9a9a278b1d4e10
#
_entry.id   b9ede8fd261e90c05b9a9a278b1d4e10
#
_cell.length_a   1.000
_cell.length_b   1.000
_cell.length_c   1.000
_cell.angle_alpha   90.00
_cell.angle_beta   90.00
_cell.angle_gamma   90.00
#
_symmetry.space_group_name_H-M   'P 1'
#
loop_
_entity.id
_entity.type
_entity.pdbx_description
1 polymer ?
#
loop_
_entity_poly.entity_id
_entity_poly.type
_entity_poly.pdbx_seq_one_letter_code
_entity_poly.pdbx_strand_id
1 'polypeptide(L)'
;CEVSYNDDFIDPSKTYGTARDMDPKFESNNLVDVTQISIYQSYEHSVTYKRTYGISRELEMNLNVDEKVLTNYNALFESQYKLLPAEYYDIPSSVAFGEKTASTKFVVTFYSEKLVKAVGLEEASNYVLPIRGIPATDEGVVADSASNVVLLHVQMLRPVVTVQIPNAPGKLDF
;
A
#
# COMPACT_ATOMS: atom_id res chain seq x y z
N CYS A 1 -6.44 14.49 46.01
CA CYS A 1 -6.54 14.20 45.33
C CYS A 1 -6.60 13.80 45.02
N GLU A 2 -6.64 13.91 45.04
CA GLU A 2 -6.68 13.67 44.41
C GLU A 2 -6.63 13.37 43.74
N VAL A 3 -6.45 13.42 44.12
CA VAL A 3 -6.33 13.48 43.24
C VAL A 3 -6.54 13.01 42.51
N SER A 4 -6.62 13.04 42.41
CA SER A 4 -6.81 12.83 41.56
C SER A 4 -6.83 12.83 40.62
N TYR A 5 -6.43 13.04 40.37
CA TYR A 5 -6.35 13.26 39.24
C TYR A 5 -6.07 12.80 38.64
N ASN A 6 -5.82 12.67 38.91
CA ASN A 6 -5.58 12.26 38.29
C ASN A 6 -5.40 11.51 38.35
N ASP A 7 -5.38 11.55 39.01
CA ASP A 7 -5.20 10.73 38.85
C ASP A 7 -5.66 9.97 38.52
N ASP A 8 -5.94 10.16 38.44
CA ASP A 8 -6.39 9.52 37.78
C ASP A 8 -6.24 9.30 36.69
N PHE A 9 -5.96 9.88 37.09
CA PHE A 9 -5.81 9.68 35.75
C PHE A 9 -5.06 8.53 35.34
N ILE A 10 -3.90 8.35 35.66
CA ILE A 10 -3.10 7.16 35.37
C ILE A 10 -3.41 6.15 36.43
N ASP A 11 -4.09 5.12 36.01
CA ASP A 11 -4.44 3.98 36.87
C ASP A 11 -3.32 2.99 36.75
N PRO A 12 -2.57 2.70 37.84
CA PRO A 12 -1.44 1.76 37.72
C PRO A 12 -1.84 0.35 37.39
N SER A 13 -3.11 -0.02 37.57
CA SER A 13 -3.58 -1.35 37.20
C SER A 13 -3.77 -1.46 35.70
N LYS A 14 -3.72 -0.37 34.98
CA LYS A 14 -3.86 -0.36 33.53
C LYS A 14 -2.55 -0.01 32.87
N THR A 15 -2.23 -0.77 31.86
CA THR A 15 -1.08 -0.48 31.02
C THR A 15 -1.60 0.27 29.81
N TYR A 16 -1.50 1.59 29.85
CA TYR A 16 -2.18 2.41 28.87
C TYR A 16 -1.77 2.10 27.44
N GLY A 17 -0.49 1.81 27.20
CA GLY A 17 -0.02 1.43 25.89
C GLY A 17 -0.60 0.11 25.40
N THR A 18 -0.94 -0.81 26.31
CA THR A 18 -1.52 -2.10 25.95
C THR A 18 -3.02 -2.11 26.09
N ALA A 19 -3.59 -1.23 26.94
CA ALA A 19 -5.03 -1.18 27.18
C ALA A 19 -5.77 -0.47 26.07
N ARG A 20 -5.08 0.37 25.31
CA ARG A 20 -5.74 1.10 24.21
C ARG A 20 -5.88 0.18 23.02
N ASP A 21 -6.95 0.43 22.27
CA ASP A 21 -7.20 -0.32 21.05
C ASP A 21 -6.09 -0.07 20.04
N MET A 22 -5.77 -1.12 19.29
CA MET A 22 -4.81 -1.01 18.20
C MET A 22 -5.42 -0.19 17.07
N ASP A 23 -4.60 0.63 16.43
CA ASP A 23 -5.07 1.57 15.41
C ASP A 23 -4.30 1.34 14.09
N PRO A 24 -4.51 0.20 13.43
CA PRO A 24 -3.75 -0.08 12.21
C PRO A 24 -4.12 0.88 11.09
N LYS A 25 -3.10 1.26 10.32
CA LYS A 25 -3.29 2.14 9.18
C LYS A 25 -2.14 1.94 8.20
N PHE A 26 -2.41 2.13 6.93
CA PHE A 26 -1.34 2.17 5.94
C PHE A 26 -0.52 3.43 6.15
N GLU A 27 0.79 3.31 5.96
CA GLU A 27 1.68 4.46 6.08
C GLU A 27 1.33 5.50 5.02
N SER A 28 1.10 5.06 3.79
CA SER A 28 0.64 5.90 2.70
C SER A 28 -0.70 5.37 2.25
N ASN A 29 -1.74 6.14 2.42
CA ASN A 29 -3.07 5.75 1.97
C ASN A 29 -3.46 6.55 0.73
N ASN A 30 -4.71 6.39 0.27
CA ASN A 30 -5.18 6.95 -0.98
C ASN A 30 -4.42 6.40 -2.17
N LEU A 31 -4.11 7.21 -3.16
CA LEU A 31 -3.44 6.77 -4.38
C LEU A 31 -1.94 6.89 -4.23
N VAL A 32 -1.24 5.79 -4.46
CA VAL A 32 0.22 5.73 -4.42
C VAL A 32 0.71 5.31 -5.79
N ASP A 33 1.55 6.14 -6.40
CA ASP A 33 2.14 5.81 -7.69
C ASP A 33 3.27 4.81 -7.52
N VAL A 34 3.13 3.66 -8.18
CA VAL A 34 4.16 2.63 -8.21
C VAL A 34 4.81 2.70 -9.59
N THR A 35 6.01 3.25 -9.64
CA THR A 35 6.69 3.46 -10.91
C THR A 35 7.42 2.21 -11.32
N GLN A 36 7.19 1.78 -12.57
CA GLN A 36 7.74 0.55 -13.10
C GLN A 36 8.34 0.78 -14.46
N ILE A 37 9.40 0.03 -14.77
CA ILE A 37 9.98 0.02 -16.11
C ILE A 37 9.43 -1.18 -16.84
N SER A 38 8.79 -0.94 -17.98
CA SER A 38 7.99 -1.94 -18.67
C SER A 38 8.77 -3.12 -19.22
N ILE A 39 10.08 -3.01 -19.35
CA ILE A 39 10.90 -4.10 -19.87
C ILE A 39 11.17 -5.18 -18.83
N TYR A 40 10.95 -4.93 -17.55
CA TYR A 40 11.20 -5.93 -16.52
C TYR A 40 10.01 -6.86 -16.40
N GLN A 41 10.32 -8.13 -16.15
CA GLN A 41 9.30 -9.15 -16.00
C GLN A 41 8.35 -8.87 -14.86
N SER A 42 8.91 -8.41 -13.75
CA SER A 42 8.12 -8.12 -12.58
C SER A 42 8.75 -6.98 -11.80
N TYR A 43 7.95 -6.40 -10.94
CA TYR A 43 8.38 -5.32 -10.06
C TYR A 43 7.80 -5.55 -8.68
N GLU A 44 8.62 -5.46 -7.65
CA GLU A 44 8.18 -5.64 -6.27
C GLU A 44 8.08 -4.29 -5.57
N HIS A 45 6.94 -4.09 -4.92
CA HIS A 45 6.67 -2.86 -4.20
C HIS A 45 6.35 -3.18 -2.75
N SER A 46 7.08 -2.57 -1.82
CA SER A 46 6.84 -2.74 -0.39
C SER A 46 5.78 -1.76 0.09
N VAL A 47 4.82 -2.28 0.84
CA VAL A 47 3.77 -1.48 1.46
C VAL A 47 3.95 -1.58 2.96
N THR A 48 3.99 -0.43 3.64
CA THR A 48 4.19 -0.38 5.08
C THR A 48 2.86 -0.17 5.78
N TYR A 49 2.63 -0.98 6.81
CA TYR A 49 1.47 -0.87 7.69
C TYR A 49 1.97 -0.45 9.07
N LYS A 50 1.25 0.46 9.71
CA LYS A 50 1.66 1.04 10.99
C LYS A 50 0.55 1.00 12.01
N ARG A 51 0.94 1.09 13.28
CA ARG A 51 0.02 1.31 14.39
C ARG A 51 0.73 2.12 15.46
N THR A 52 -0.04 2.91 16.21
CA THR A 52 0.50 3.72 17.30
C THR A 52 0.26 3.06 18.65
N TYR A 53 -0.89 2.45 18.83
CA TYR A 53 -1.31 1.91 20.12
C TYR A 53 -1.41 0.39 20.07
N GLY A 54 -1.33 -0.19 21.27
CA GLY A 54 -1.45 -1.65 21.40
C GLY A 54 -0.28 -2.42 20.85
N ILE A 55 0.89 -1.79 20.79
CA ILE A 55 2.05 -2.38 20.10
C ILE A 55 2.58 -3.63 20.78
N SER A 56 2.21 -3.87 22.04
CA SER A 56 2.65 -5.06 22.76
C SER A 56 1.88 -6.31 22.32
N ARG A 57 0.81 -6.14 21.56
CA ARG A 57 -0.03 -7.26 21.11
C ARG A 57 0.24 -7.56 19.64
N GLU A 58 0.05 -8.83 19.30
CA GLU A 58 0.09 -9.23 17.90
C GLU A 58 -1.22 -8.81 17.22
N LEU A 59 -1.13 -8.52 15.94
CA LEU A 59 -2.33 -8.20 15.16
C LEU A 59 -2.13 -8.68 13.74
N GLU A 60 -3.09 -9.45 13.26
CA GLU A 60 -3.09 -9.87 11.85
C GLU A 60 -4.10 -9.03 11.09
N MET A 61 -3.69 -8.51 9.94
CA MET A 61 -4.54 -7.76 9.03
C MET A 61 -4.74 -8.57 7.76
N ASN A 62 -5.99 -8.87 7.45
CA ASN A 62 -6.32 -9.52 6.18
C ASN A 62 -6.28 -8.48 5.07
N LEU A 63 -5.69 -8.85 3.94
CA LEU A 63 -5.54 -7.95 2.80
C LEU A 63 -6.48 -8.40 1.70
N ASN A 64 -7.38 -7.51 1.32
CA ASN A 64 -8.39 -7.81 0.30
C ASN A 64 -8.32 -6.79 -0.81
N VAL A 65 -8.43 -7.26 -2.04
CA VAL A 65 -8.60 -6.37 -3.19
C VAL A 65 -10.08 -6.01 -3.25
N ASP A 66 -10.37 -4.72 -3.11
CA ASP A 66 -11.74 -4.24 -2.99
C ASP A 66 -12.03 -3.22 -4.08
N GLU A 67 -12.77 -3.63 -5.08
CA GLU A 67 -13.08 -2.76 -6.22
C GLU A 67 -13.87 -1.53 -5.79
N LYS A 68 -14.64 -1.61 -4.71
CA LYS A 68 -15.42 -0.45 -4.24
C LYS A 68 -14.52 0.71 -3.84
N VAL A 69 -13.33 0.41 -3.33
CA VAL A 69 -12.35 1.46 -3.01
C VAL A 69 -11.98 2.24 -4.26
N LEU A 70 -11.77 1.53 -5.36
CA LEU A 70 -11.45 2.18 -6.63
C LEU A 70 -12.64 2.94 -7.19
N THR A 71 -13.82 2.36 -7.14
CA THR A 71 -15.03 3.03 -7.64
C THR A 71 -15.27 4.33 -6.89
N ASN A 72 -15.11 4.30 -5.57
CA ASN A 72 -15.27 5.50 -4.74
C ASN A 72 -14.22 6.56 -5.07
N TYR A 73 -12.99 6.11 -5.28
CA TYR A 73 -11.91 7.03 -5.64
C TYR A 73 -12.21 7.71 -6.98
N ASN A 74 -12.59 6.92 -7.98
CA ASN A 74 -12.90 7.47 -9.30
C ASN A 74 -14.04 8.48 -9.24
N ALA A 75 -15.06 8.20 -8.44
CA ALA A 75 -16.19 9.10 -8.29
C ALA A 75 -15.77 10.41 -7.61
N LEU A 76 -14.95 10.31 -6.58
CA LEU A 76 -14.54 11.47 -5.80
C LEU A 76 -13.60 12.39 -6.58
N PHE A 77 -12.68 11.81 -7.33
CA PHE A 77 -11.65 12.58 -8.04
C PHE A 77 -11.89 12.67 -9.54
N GLU A 78 -13.06 12.23 -10.01
CA GLU A 78 -13.43 12.29 -11.44
C GLU A 78 -12.37 11.62 -12.31
N SER A 79 -11.87 10.49 -11.86
CA SER A 79 -10.88 9.71 -12.60
C SER A 79 -11.54 8.47 -13.18
N GLN A 80 -10.79 7.76 -14.05
CA GLN A 80 -11.32 6.62 -14.78
C GLN A 80 -10.34 5.45 -14.74
N TYR A 81 -9.70 5.25 -13.60
CA TYR A 81 -8.78 4.14 -13.42
C TYR A 81 -9.53 2.82 -13.48
N LYS A 82 -8.85 1.80 -13.96
CA LYS A 82 -9.38 0.45 -14.09
C LYS A 82 -8.80 -0.46 -13.04
N LEU A 83 -9.58 -1.45 -12.63
CA LEU A 83 -9.13 -2.44 -11.67
C LEU A 83 -8.07 -3.33 -12.32
N LEU A 84 -6.93 -3.48 -11.67
CA LEU A 84 -5.86 -4.36 -12.14
C LEU A 84 -6.32 -5.81 -11.99
N PRO A 85 -6.38 -6.59 -13.08
CA PRO A 85 -6.80 -7.99 -12.98
C PRO A 85 -5.80 -8.83 -12.19
N ALA A 86 -6.33 -9.88 -11.57
CA ALA A 86 -5.56 -10.70 -10.65
C ALA A 86 -4.34 -11.37 -11.28
N GLU A 87 -4.38 -11.59 -12.58
CA GLU A 87 -3.27 -12.27 -13.27
C GLU A 87 -2.02 -11.40 -13.38
N TYR A 88 -2.12 -10.11 -13.06
CA TYR A 88 -1.01 -9.18 -13.21
C TYR A 88 -0.36 -8.78 -11.90
N TYR A 89 -0.76 -9.41 -10.78
CA TYR A 89 -0.14 -9.10 -9.50
C TYR A 89 -0.18 -10.28 -8.56
N ASP A 90 0.67 -10.22 -7.54
CA ASP A 90 0.63 -11.12 -6.40
C ASP A 90 0.61 -10.30 -5.13
N ILE A 91 -0.29 -10.66 -4.21
CA ILE A 91 -0.39 -10.00 -2.92
C ILE A 91 -0.58 -11.09 -1.85
N PRO A 92 0.08 -10.96 -0.68
CA PRO A 92 -0.19 -11.92 0.39
C PRO A 92 -1.62 -11.75 0.91
N SER A 93 -2.17 -12.82 1.46
CA SER A 93 -3.53 -12.77 1.98
C SER A 93 -3.63 -12.00 3.29
N SER A 94 -2.53 -11.84 4.01
CA SER A 94 -2.51 -11.11 5.27
C SER A 94 -1.11 -10.61 5.57
N VAL A 95 -1.04 -9.69 6.53
CA VAL A 95 0.21 -9.20 7.08
C VAL A 95 0.02 -9.08 8.58
N ALA A 96 1.06 -9.34 9.36
CA ALA A 96 0.95 -9.36 10.81
C ALA A 96 1.91 -8.39 11.46
N PHE A 97 1.43 -7.74 12.52
CA PHE A 97 2.28 -7.03 13.46
C PHE A 97 2.72 -8.03 14.53
N GLY A 98 4.02 -8.22 14.68
CA GLY A 98 4.53 -8.99 15.80
C GLY A 98 4.40 -8.21 17.10
N GLU A 99 4.58 -8.91 18.22
CA GLU A 99 4.58 -8.26 19.52
C GLU A 99 5.63 -7.16 19.56
N LYS A 100 5.28 -6.04 20.18
CA LYS A 100 6.18 -4.91 20.39
C LYS A 100 6.65 -4.26 19.11
N THR A 101 5.87 -4.39 18.04
CA THR A 101 6.19 -3.74 16.77
C THR A 101 5.11 -2.75 16.40
N ALA A 102 5.55 -1.58 15.94
CA ALA A 102 4.66 -0.51 15.50
C ALA A 102 4.54 -0.48 13.98
N SER A 103 5.27 -1.32 13.28
CA SER A 103 5.34 -1.28 11.83
C SER A 103 5.58 -2.66 11.27
N THR A 104 4.99 -2.94 10.12
CA THR A 104 5.23 -4.17 9.39
C THR A 104 5.09 -3.88 7.91
N LYS A 105 5.57 -4.79 7.07
CA LYS A 105 5.56 -4.60 5.62
C LYS A 105 5.09 -5.84 4.93
N PHE A 106 4.53 -5.65 3.76
CA PHE A 106 4.29 -6.74 2.83
C PHE A 106 4.67 -6.30 1.43
N VAL A 107 4.92 -7.27 0.56
CA VAL A 107 5.38 -7.01 -0.80
C VAL A 107 4.27 -7.36 -1.77
N VAL A 108 4.00 -6.42 -2.68
CA VAL A 108 3.11 -6.66 -3.81
C VAL A 108 3.99 -6.81 -5.04
N THR A 109 3.82 -7.90 -5.77
CA THR A 109 4.56 -8.14 -7.00
C THR A 109 3.65 -7.81 -8.17
N PHE A 110 4.13 -6.95 -9.06
CA PHE A 110 3.42 -6.60 -10.30
C PHE A 110 4.12 -7.26 -11.47
N TYR A 111 3.35 -7.92 -12.32
CA TYR A 111 3.91 -8.57 -13.51
C TYR A 111 3.83 -7.60 -14.68
N SER A 112 4.78 -6.67 -14.69
CA SER A 112 4.78 -5.51 -15.57
C SER A 112 4.84 -5.90 -17.05
N GLU A 113 5.73 -6.82 -17.38
CA GLU A 113 5.90 -7.25 -18.77
C GLU A 113 4.62 -7.89 -19.29
N LYS A 114 4.00 -8.72 -18.46
CA LYS A 114 2.77 -9.40 -18.85
C LYS A 114 1.66 -8.42 -19.11
N LEU A 115 1.55 -7.41 -18.24
CA LEU A 115 0.52 -6.36 -18.39
C LEU A 115 0.73 -5.56 -19.66
N VAL A 116 1.97 -5.13 -19.90
CA VAL A 116 2.27 -4.31 -21.08
C VAL A 116 2.04 -5.10 -22.37
N LYS A 117 2.37 -6.38 -22.37
CA LYS A 117 2.10 -7.23 -23.54
C LYS A 117 0.62 -7.38 -23.81
N ALA A 118 -0.19 -7.39 -22.75
CA ALA A 118 -1.63 -7.58 -22.89
C ALA A 118 -2.36 -6.33 -23.33
N VAL A 119 -1.99 -5.15 -22.82
CA VAL A 119 -2.78 -3.94 -23.02
C VAL A 119 -2.00 -2.79 -23.65
N GLY A 120 -0.68 -2.90 -23.71
CA GLY A 120 0.15 -1.81 -24.23
C GLY A 120 0.64 -0.89 -23.12
N LEU A 121 1.68 -0.13 -23.45
CA LEU A 121 2.38 0.68 -22.47
C LEU A 121 1.48 1.79 -21.89
N GLU A 122 0.73 2.46 -22.74
CA GLU A 122 -0.09 3.58 -22.30
C GLU A 122 -1.28 3.10 -21.48
N GLU A 123 -1.95 2.07 -21.95
CA GLU A 123 -3.11 1.55 -21.24
C GLU A 123 -2.71 0.95 -19.90
N ALA A 124 -1.51 0.36 -19.81
CA ALA A 124 -1.04 -0.24 -18.57
C ALA A 124 -1.02 0.76 -17.41
N SER A 125 -0.84 2.04 -17.70
CA SER A 125 -0.78 3.09 -16.68
C SER A 125 -2.17 3.52 -16.20
N ASN A 126 -3.23 2.91 -16.72
CA ASN A 126 -4.58 3.23 -16.26
C ASN A 126 -5.10 2.27 -15.20
N TYR A 127 -4.27 1.34 -14.75
CA TYR A 127 -4.69 0.31 -13.81
C TYR A 127 -4.28 0.62 -12.39
N VAL A 128 -5.16 0.26 -11.45
CA VAL A 128 -4.96 0.49 -10.03
C VAL A 128 -5.31 -0.78 -9.27
N LEU A 129 -4.52 -1.08 -8.25
CA LEU A 129 -4.78 -2.18 -7.33
C LEU A 129 -5.29 -1.59 -6.02
N PRO A 130 -6.59 -1.68 -5.76
CA PRO A 130 -7.17 -1.16 -4.51
C PRO A 130 -7.12 -2.24 -3.43
N ILE A 131 -6.48 -1.92 -2.31
CA ILE A 131 -6.29 -2.86 -1.22
C ILE A 131 -6.99 -2.32 0.02
N ARG A 132 -7.77 -3.17 0.68
CA ARG A 132 -8.37 -2.88 1.98
C ARG A 132 -7.80 -3.83 3.01
N GLY A 133 -7.32 -3.27 4.12
CA GLY A 133 -6.90 -4.06 5.27
C GLY A 133 -8.05 -4.23 6.24
N ILE A 134 -8.28 -5.45 6.67
CA ILE A 134 -9.35 -5.78 7.61
C ILE A 134 -8.73 -6.57 8.75
N PRO A 135 -8.90 -6.10 10.01
CA PRO A 135 -8.37 -6.87 11.15
C PRO A 135 -8.96 -8.27 11.19
N ALA A 136 -8.12 -9.24 11.49
CA ALA A 136 -8.57 -10.62 11.65
C ALA A 136 -9.42 -10.78 12.90
N THR A 137 -9.35 -9.84 13.84
CA THR A 137 -10.18 -9.82 15.04
C THR A 137 -10.64 -8.40 15.26
N ASP A 138 -11.84 -8.26 15.81
CA ASP A 138 -12.39 -6.95 16.16
C ASP A 138 -12.04 -6.56 17.59
N GLU A 139 -11.56 -7.51 18.38
CA GLU A 139 -11.32 -7.27 19.79
C GLU A 139 -10.08 -6.41 19.99
N GLY A 140 -10.28 -5.24 20.59
CA GLY A 140 -9.18 -4.34 20.87
C GLY A 140 -8.59 -3.68 19.64
N VAL A 141 -9.36 -3.55 18.56
CA VAL A 141 -8.89 -2.93 17.31
C VAL A 141 -9.88 -1.89 16.86
N VAL A 142 -9.38 -0.70 16.56
CA VAL A 142 -10.16 0.36 15.91
C VAL A 142 -9.50 0.60 14.55
N ALA A 143 -10.15 0.11 13.50
CA ALA A 143 -9.64 0.23 12.15
C ALA A 143 -10.51 1.21 11.38
N ASP A 144 -10.02 2.44 11.22
CA ASP A 144 -10.70 3.46 10.43
C ASP A 144 -10.68 3.03 8.96
N SER A 145 -11.85 2.97 8.35
CA SER A 145 -11.95 2.49 6.97
C SER A 145 -11.18 3.38 5.99
N ALA A 146 -11.07 4.69 6.27
CA ALA A 146 -10.35 5.59 5.39
C ALA A 146 -8.84 5.41 5.50
N SER A 147 -8.34 4.97 6.65
CA SER A 147 -6.91 4.77 6.88
C SER A 147 -6.45 3.36 6.53
N ASN A 148 -7.38 2.46 6.23
CA ASN A 148 -7.07 1.08 5.94
C ASN A 148 -7.34 0.71 4.50
N VAL A 149 -7.20 1.69 3.62
CA VAL A 149 -7.27 1.47 2.17
C VAL A 149 -6.06 2.12 1.51
N VAL A 150 -5.57 1.50 0.46
CA VAL A 150 -4.52 2.07 -0.37
C VAL A 150 -4.80 1.65 -1.81
N LEU A 151 -4.56 2.57 -2.73
CA LEU A 151 -4.71 2.30 -4.15
C LEU A 151 -3.32 2.40 -4.79
N LEU A 152 -2.83 1.27 -5.28
CA LEU A 152 -1.52 1.23 -5.90
C LEU A 152 -1.69 1.44 -7.40
N HIS A 153 -1.24 2.58 -7.88
CA HIS A 153 -1.39 2.98 -9.28
C HIS A 153 -0.17 2.52 -10.06
N VAL A 154 -0.41 1.63 -11.01
CA VAL A 154 0.66 1.13 -11.87
C VAL A 154 1.04 2.25 -12.83
N GLN A 155 2.27 2.77 -12.66
CA GLN A 155 2.74 3.85 -13.51
C GLN A 155 3.91 3.33 -14.34
N MET A 156 3.67 3.13 -15.63
CA MET A 156 4.68 2.57 -16.52
C MET A 156 5.54 3.65 -17.12
N LEU A 157 6.84 3.43 -17.07
CA LEU A 157 7.79 4.30 -17.75
C LEU A 157 8.29 3.62 -19.00
N ARG A 158 8.52 4.42 -20.04
CA ARG A 158 9.20 3.90 -21.21
C ARG A 158 10.64 3.59 -20.84
N PRO A 159 11.17 2.47 -21.34
CA PRO A 159 12.61 2.22 -21.16
C PRO A 159 13.39 3.35 -21.78
N VAL A 160 14.33 3.88 -21.03
CA VAL A 160 15.22 4.88 -21.57
C VAL A 160 16.29 4.15 -22.38
N VAL A 161 16.14 4.20 -23.68
CA VAL A 161 17.18 3.71 -24.56
C VAL A 161 18.15 4.86 -24.73
N THR A 162 19.26 4.77 -24.03
CA THR A 162 20.33 5.70 -24.29
C THR A 162 20.96 5.28 -25.60
N VAL A 163 20.48 5.86 -26.65
CA VAL A 163 21.14 5.68 -27.92
C VAL A 163 22.42 6.48 -27.87
N GLN A 164 23.52 5.80 -27.82
CA GLN A 164 24.77 6.42 -28.03
C GLN A 164 24.82 6.73 -29.50
N ILE A 165 24.51 7.97 -29.87
CA ILE A 165 24.73 8.44 -31.21
C ILE A 165 26.20 8.75 -31.29
N PRO A 166 26.93 8.07 -32.05
CA PRO A 166 28.32 8.31 -32.16
C PRO A 166 28.60 9.63 -32.81
N ASN A 167 28.34 9.87 -33.03
CA ASN A 167 28.44 10.70 -33.44
C ASN A 167 28.38 11.28 -33.83
N ALA A 168 28.30 11.32 -33.68
CA ALA A 168 28.03 11.76 -33.78
C ALA A 168 28.26 12.21 -34.23
N PRO A 169 28.37 12.43 -34.52
CA PRO A 169 28.54 12.91 -34.83
C PRO A 169 28.81 13.23 -35.15
N GLY A 170 29.05 13.37 -35.27
CA GLY A 170 29.06 13.59 -35.53
C GLY A 170 29.07 13.34 -35.30
N LYS A 171 29.38 13.49 -35.24
CA LYS A 171 29.42 13.21 -35.31
C LYS A 171 29.31 12.86 -35.47
N LEU A 172 29.62 13.35 -35.61
CA LEU A 172 29.55 13.08 -36.03
C LEU A 172 29.60 12.80 -36.18
N ASP A 173 30.17 13.07 -36.35
CA ASP A 173 30.21 12.88 -36.69
C ASP A 173 29.99 12.74 -36.90
N PHE A 174 30.30 13.32 -37.13
CA PHE A 174 30.05 13.38 -37.61
C PHE A 174 29.89 13.44 -37.89
#